data_fa16a43e05c4bde4fdc97c0b5d3ae865
#
_entry.id   fa16a43e05c4bde4fdc97c0b5d3ae865
#
_cell.length_a   1.000
_cell.length_b   1.000
_cell.length_c   1.000
_cell.angle_alpha   90.00
_cell.angle_beta   90.00
_cell.angle_gamma   90.00
#
_symmetry.space_group_name_H-M   'P 1'
#
loop_
_entity.id
_entity.type
_entity.pdbx_description
1 polymer ?
#
loop_
_entity_poly.entity_id
_entity_poly.type
_entity_poly.pdbx_seq_one_letter_code
_entity_poly.pdbx_strand_id
1 'polypeptide(L)'
;MKILESMLRGKYRDQRPCEDGIFIGDKVVAVIDGVTSHGMLFWHGGSSGRFAKEVLCEYLRSHEDELAEMSAEECLNRLNRILAERGREVYPSLYEGAPAADRLAEYPRACVILFNSVAGEVWSYGDCQCRIGEELHCEEKEVDRLLSEL
;
A
#
# COMPACT_ATOMS: atom_id res chain seq x y z
N MET A 1 -18.98 -10.26 4.79
CA MET A 1 -18.94 -8.78 4.58
C MET A 1 -19.75 -8.40 3.35
N LYS A 2 -20.35 -7.18 3.27
CA LYS A 2 -21.09 -6.71 2.10
C LYS A 2 -20.48 -5.41 1.60
N ILE A 3 -19.97 -5.41 0.38
CA ILE A 3 -19.51 -4.21 -0.31
C ILE A 3 -20.71 -3.53 -0.98
N LEU A 4 -20.93 -2.26 -0.71
CA LEU A 4 -22.02 -1.48 -1.31
C LEU A 4 -21.58 -0.79 -2.59
N GLU A 5 -20.37 -0.25 -2.59
CA GLU A 5 -19.78 0.45 -3.74
C GLU A 5 -18.26 0.32 -3.70
N SER A 6 -17.64 0.26 -4.87
CA SER A 6 -16.19 0.28 -5.02
C SER A 6 -15.84 1.04 -6.29
N MET A 7 -14.93 2.02 -6.18
CA MET A 7 -14.47 2.81 -7.32
C MET A 7 -12.96 3.00 -7.25
N LEU A 8 -12.29 2.78 -8.37
CA LEU A 8 -10.88 3.09 -8.55
C LEU A 8 -10.72 4.02 -9.76
N ARG A 9 -10.03 5.15 -9.56
CA ARG A 9 -9.78 6.12 -10.63
C ARG A 9 -8.34 6.60 -10.57
N GLY A 10 -7.54 6.21 -11.56
CA GLY A 10 -6.17 6.71 -11.72
C GLY A 10 -6.12 8.16 -12.22
N LYS A 11 -4.94 8.77 -12.13
CA LYS A 11 -4.65 10.15 -12.56
C LYS A 11 -4.87 10.38 -14.07
N TYR A 12 -4.80 9.33 -14.88
CA TYR A 12 -4.89 9.40 -16.34
C TYR A 12 -6.12 8.63 -16.86
N ARG A 13 -6.54 8.91 -18.11
CA ARG A 13 -7.59 8.12 -18.78
C ARG A 13 -7.20 6.65 -18.96
N ASP A 14 -5.93 6.42 -19.24
CA ASP A 14 -5.36 5.06 -19.23
C ASP A 14 -5.09 4.64 -17.78
N GLN A 15 -5.80 3.63 -17.31
CA GLN A 15 -5.68 3.13 -15.94
C GLN A 15 -4.50 2.17 -15.74
N ARG A 16 -3.82 1.76 -16.82
CA ARG A 16 -2.68 0.85 -16.74
C ARG A 16 -1.54 1.36 -15.87
N PRO A 17 -1.18 2.65 -15.89
CA PRO A 17 -0.15 3.19 -14.99
C PRO A 17 -0.66 3.51 -13.58
N CYS A 18 -1.90 3.17 -13.22
CA CYS A 18 -2.45 3.47 -11.90
C CYS A 18 -1.65 2.79 -10.79
N GLU A 19 -1.20 3.58 -9.83
CA GLU A 19 -0.45 3.14 -8.66
C GLU A 19 -1.36 2.68 -7.52
N ASP A 20 -2.64 3.06 -7.58
CA ASP A 20 -3.64 2.68 -6.59
C ASP A 20 -4.24 1.31 -6.87
N GLY A 21 -4.70 0.64 -5.83
CA GLY A 21 -5.33 -0.66 -5.89
C GLY A 21 -6.41 -0.84 -4.84
N ILE A 22 -7.35 -1.71 -5.16
CA ILE A 22 -8.37 -2.19 -4.22
C ILE A 22 -8.33 -3.71 -4.22
N PHE A 23 -8.25 -4.30 -3.05
CA PHE A 23 -8.46 -5.71 -2.83
C PHE A 23 -9.78 -5.91 -2.08
N ILE A 24 -10.64 -6.78 -2.59
CA ILE A 24 -11.90 -7.17 -1.97
C ILE A 24 -11.93 -8.68 -1.89
N GLY A 25 -11.80 -9.20 -0.67
CA GLY A 25 -11.92 -10.60 -0.33
C GLY A 25 -13.13 -10.88 0.54
N ASP A 26 -13.21 -12.08 1.07
CA ASP A 26 -14.29 -12.52 1.95
C ASP A 26 -14.09 -12.04 3.40
N LYS A 27 -12.84 -12.00 3.87
CA LYS A 27 -12.43 -11.65 5.23
C LYS A 27 -11.75 -10.28 5.31
N VAL A 28 -11.04 -9.89 4.25
CA VAL A 28 -10.20 -8.70 4.21
C VAL A 28 -10.58 -7.81 3.02
N VAL A 29 -10.63 -6.50 3.27
CA VAL A 29 -10.69 -5.48 2.21
C VAL A 29 -9.54 -4.53 2.43
N ALA A 30 -8.85 -4.14 1.35
CA ALA A 30 -7.77 -3.19 1.42
C ALA A 30 -7.84 -2.16 0.30
N VAL A 31 -7.46 -0.92 0.63
CA VAL A 31 -7.12 0.14 -0.33
C VAL A 31 -5.62 0.36 -0.23
N ILE A 32 -4.97 0.40 -1.37
CA ILE A 32 -3.53 0.51 -1.50
C ILE A 32 -3.24 1.73 -2.36
N ASP A 33 -2.43 2.65 -1.85
CA ASP A 33 -1.92 3.82 -2.56
C ASP A 33 -0.40 3.65 -2.75
N GLY A 34 0.00 3.31 -3.96
CA GLY A 34 1.41 3.17 -4.31
C GLY A 34 2.09 4.53 -4.40
N VAL A 35 3.15 4.71 -3.61
CA VAL A 35 3.88 5.98 -3.55
C VAL A 35 4.54 6.27 -4.89
N THR A 36 4.16 7.40 -5.52
CA THR A 36 4.77 7.88 -6.77
C THR A 36 6.28 8.04 -6.58
N SER A 37 7.04 7.31 -7.38
CA SER A 37 8.50 7.33 -7.32
C SER A 37 9.05 8.56 -8.04
N HIS A 38 10.05 9.18 -7.41
CA HIS A 38 10.97 10.10 -8.06
C HIS A 38 12.31 9.44 -8.40
N GLY A 39 12.39 8.11 -8.21
CA GLY A 39 13.56 7.31 -8.56
C GLY A 39 13.71 7.11 -10.07
N MET A 40 14.87 6.59 -10.46
CA MET A 40 15.22 6.37 -11.88
C MET A 40 15.01 4.90 -12.31
N LEU A 41 14.77 3.98 -11.37
CA LEU A 41 14.57 2.58 -11.66
C LEU A 41 13.19 2.31 -12.25
N PHE A 42 13.15 1.46 -13.27
CA PHE A 42 11.93 1.09 -13.96
C PHE A 42 11.46 -0.31 -13.53
N TRP A 43 10.40 -0.35 -12.72
CA TRP A 43 9.91 -1.57 -12.09
C TRP A 43 8.89 -2.30 -12.98
N HIS A 44 9.26 -3.45 -13.57
CA HIS A 44 8.37 -4.32 -14.37
C HIS A 44 7.35 -3.55 -15.25
N GLY A 45 7.84 -2.59 -16.02
CA GLY A 45 7.00 -1.83 -16.94
C GLY A 45 6.28 -0.64 -16.31
N GLY A 46 6.68 -0.19 -15.11
CA GLY A 46 6.05 0.95 -14.43
C GLY A 46 6.89 1.57 -13.34
N SER A 47 6.22 2.33 -12.48
CA SER A 47 6.81 2.95 -11.29
C SER A 47 6.96 1.94 -10.14
N SER A 48 7.76 2.30 -9.14
CA SER A 48 7.90 1.54 -7.90
C SER A 48 6.58 1.45 -7.11
N GLY A 49 5.75 2.51 -7.14
CA GLY A 49 4.43 2.52 -6.51
C GLY A 49 3.47 1.52 -7.17
N ARG A 50 3.44 1.50 -8.51
CA ARG A 50 2.65 0.50 -9.23
C ARG A 50 3.11 -0.93 -8.92
N PHE A 51 4.41 -1.16 -8.90
CA PHE A 51 4.97 -2.46 -8.52
C PHE A 51 4.55 -2.86 -7.10
N ALA A 52 4.67 -1.93 -6.13
CA ALA A 52 4.25 -2.17 -4.75
C ALA A 52 2.77 -2.56 -4.68
N LYS A 53 1.89 -1.81 -5.33
CA LYS A 53 0.45 -2.10 -5.41
C LYS A 53 0.17 -3.49 -5.99
N GLU A 54 0.84 -3.86 -7.09
CA GLU A 54 0.62 -5.16 -7.75
C GLU A 54 1.06 -6.32 -6.85
N VAL A 55 2.24 -6.21 -6.21
CA VAL A 55 2.76 -7.20 -5.26
C VAL A 55 1.81 -7.37 -4.07
N LEU A 56 1.36 -6.27 -3.47
CA LEU A 56 0.48 -6.32 -2.31
C LEU A 56 -0.91 -6.89 -2.66
N CYS A 57 -1.50 -6.48 -3.78
CA CYS A 57 -2.79 -7.04 -4.23
C CYS A 57 -2.71 -8.54 -4.52
N GLU A 58 -1.61 -9.01 -5.14
CA GLU A 58 -1.37 -10.43 -5.40
C GLU A 58 -1.22 -11.21 -4.09
N TYR A 59 -0.44 -10.66 -3.15
CA TYR A 59 -0.21 -11.28 -1.86
C TYR A 59 -1.49 -11.39 -1.02
N LEU A 60 -2.26 -10.31 -0.91
CA LEU A 60 -3.56 -10.31 -0.21
C LEU A 60 -4.50 -11.36 -0.79
N ARG A 61 -4.56 -11.49 -2.12
CA ARG A 61 -5.42 -12.48 -2.78
C ARG A 61 -5.05 -13.92 -2.46
N SER A 62 -3.76 -14.21 -2.34
CA SER A 62 -3.26 -15.58 -2.14
C SER A 62 -3.13 -15.99 -0.67
N HIS A 63 -3.14 -15.02 0.27
CA HIS A 63 -2.88 -15.27 1.70
C HIS A 63 -3.94 -14.62 2.60
N GLU A 64 -5.15 -14.36 2.08
CA GLU A 64 -6.22 -13.70 2.82
C GLU A 64 -6.52 -14.38 4.15
N ASP A 65 -6.64 -15.71 4.14
CA ASP A 65 -6.98 -16.48 5.32
C ASP A 65 -5.92 -16.33 6.43
N GLU A 66 -4.64 -16.39 6.04
CA GLU A 66 -3.52 -16.22 6.96
C GLU A 66 -3.50 -14.79 7.55
N LEU A 67 -3.67 -13.79 6.68
CA LEU A 67 -3.66 -12.38 7.08
C LEU A 67 -4.81 -12.02 8.02
N ALA A 68 -5.97 -12.62 7.84
CA ALA A 68 -7.14 -12.38 8.67
C ALA A 68 -6.96 -12.84 10.13
N GLU A 69 -6.04 -13.76 10.39
CA GLU A 69 -5.73 -14.28 11.73
C GLU A 69 -4.54 -13.54 12.40
N MET A 70 -3.90 -12.60 11.68
CA MET A 70 -2.76 -11.83 12.20
C MET A 70 -3.22 -10.63 13.02
N SER A 71 -2.33 -10.13 13.87
CA SER A 71 -2.41 -8.78 14.42
C SER A 71 -2.01 -7.73 13.37
N ALA A 72 -2.35 -6.46 13.63
CA ALA A 72 -1.96 -5.34 12.76
C ALA A 72 -0.44 -5.27 12.55
N GLU A 73 0.35 -5.48 13.61
CA GLU A 73 1.81 -5.45 13.55
C GLU A 73 2.39 -6.61 12.72
N GLU A 74 1.88 -7.83 12.92
CA GLU A 74 2.28 -9.00 12.14
C GLU A 74 1.96 -8.83 10.66
N CYS A 75 0.77 -8.30 10.35
CA CYS A 75 0.35 -7.99 8.99
C CYS A 75 1.30 -6.96 8.35
N LEU A 76 1.60 -5.84 9.02
CA LEU A 76 2.54 -4.82 8.53
C LEU A 76 3.92 -5.44 8.24
N ASN A 77 4.46 -6.21 9.18
CA ASN A 77 5.75 -6.87 9.02
C ASN A 77 5.75 -7.85 7.85
N ARG A 78 4.64 -8.55 7.63
CA ARG A 78 4.48 -9.47 6.51
C ARG A 78 4.42 -8.73 5.18
N LEU A 79 3.63 -7.65 5.07
CA LEU A 79 3.54 -6.83 3.85
C LEU A 79 4.89 -6.19 3.50
N ASN A 80 5.61 -5.65 4.48
CA ASN A 80 6.95 -5.10 4.27
C ASN A 80 7.94 -6.17 3.79
N ARG A 81 7.90 -7.37 4.37
CA ARG A 81 8.77 -8.47 3.98
C ARG A 81 8.54 -8.91 2.53
N ILE A 82 7.28 -9.09 2.12
CA ILE A 82 7.00 -9.50 0.74
C ILE A 82 7.42 -8.44 -0.28
N LEU A 83 7.24 -7.15 0.02
CA LEU A 83 7.73 -6.08 -0.84
C LEU A 83 9.26 -6.13 -0.98
N ALA A 84 9.99 -6.34 0.12
CA ALA A 84 11.45 -6.43 0.08
C ALA A 84 11.93 -7.69 -0.65
N GLU A 85 11.27 -8.84 -0.47
CA GLU A 85 11.59 -10.09 -1.16
C GLU A 85 11.40 -9.96 -2.68
N ARG A 86 10.23 -9.48 -3.10
CA ARG A 86 9.92 -9.27 -4.53
C ARG A 86 10.78 -8.17 -5.15
N GLY A 87 11.07 -7.12 -4.40
CA GLY A 87 11.97 -6.06 -4.85
C GLY A 87 13.39 -6.56 -5.05
N ARG A 88 13.89 -7.44 -4.16
CA ARG A 88 15.23 -8.06 -4.28
C ARG A 88 15.34 -8.98 -5.49
N GLU A 89 14.26 -9.65 -5.88
CA GLU A 89 14.24 -10.46 -7.11
C GLU A 89 14.45 -9.61 -8.37
N VAL A 90 13.94 -8.37 -8.37
CA VAL A 90 14.05 -7.47 -9.53
C VAL A 90 15.38 -6.70 -9.53
N TYR A 91 15.75 -6.13 -8.38
CA TYR A 91 16.97 -5.33 -8.21
C TYR A 91 17.78 -5.79 -7.00
N PRO A 92 18.53 -6.92 -7.07
CA PRO A 92 19.30 -7.44 -5.94
C PRO A 92 20.23 -6.39 -5.33
N SER A 93 20.93 -5.62 -6.15
CA SER A 93 21.91 -4.62 -5.71
C SER A 93 21.29 -3.45 -4.93
N LEU A 94 20.00 -3.19 -5.10
CA LEU A 94 19.29 -2.17 -4.30
C LEU A 94 19.18 -2.58 -2.82
N TYR A 95 19.16 -3.86 -2.55
CA TYR A 95 18.97 -4.45 -1.21
C TYR A 95 20.26 -4.98 -0.58
N GLU A 96 21.40 -4.68 -1.18
CA GLU A 96 22.73 -5.00 -0.61
C GLU A 96 23.15 -3.91 0.40
N GLY A 97 23.49 -4.33 1.61
CA GLY A 97 23.91 -3.44 2.70
C GLY A 97 22.75 -2.73 3.40
N ALA A 98 23.09 -1.67 4.15
CA ALA A 98 22.08 -0.85 4.81
C ALA A 98 21.35 0.05 3.79
N PRO A 99 20.04 0.31 3.96
CA PRO A 99 19.32 1.25 3.11
C PRO A 99 19.99 2.63 3.14
N ALA A 100 20.43 3.10 1.98
CA ALA A 100 21.02 4.43 1.87
C ALA A 100 19.92 5.48 1.69
N ALA A 101 20.00 6.58 2.43
CA ALA A 101 18.99 7.63 2.42
C ALA A 101 18.75 8.24 1.03
N ASP A 102 19.81 8.34 0.23
CA ASP A 102 19.79 8.83 -1.16
C ASP A 102 19.09 7.90 -2.14
N ARG A 103 18.89 6.62 -1.77
CA ARG A 103 18.19 5.62 -2.58
C ARG A 103 16.77 5.30 -2.11
N LEU A 104 16.27 5.99 -1.09
CA LEU A 104 14.91 5.73 -0.56
C LEU A 104 13.82 5.91 -1.62
N ALA A 105 14.01 6.80 -2.60
CA ALA A 105 13.08 7.01 -3.70
C ALA A 105 13.01 5.83 -4.68
N GLU A 106 13.98 4.94 -4.67
CA GLU A 106 14.04 3.78 -5.56
C GLU A 106 13.24 2.57 -5.04
N TYR A 107 13.03 2.48 -3.72
CA TYR A 107 12.31 1.34 -3.14
C TYR A 107 10.81 1.39 -3.43
N PRO A 108 10.17 0.24 -3.70
CA PRO A 108 8.72 0.15 -3.79
C PRO A 108 8.09 0.43 -2.42
N ARG A 109 7.14 1.37 -2.41
CA ARG A 109 6.43 1.80 -1.21
C ARG A 109 4.95 1.99 -1.51
N ALA A 110 4.12 1.73 -0.52
CA ALA A 110 2.70 2.02 -0.57
C ALA A 110 2.16 2.37 0.82
N CYS A 111 1.12 3.18 0.84
CA CYS A 111 0.23 3.31 1.99
C CYS A 111 -0.90 2.30 1.84
N VAL A 112 -1.34 1.73 2.95
CA VAL A 112 -2.39 0.71 2.95
C VAL A 112 -3.37 0.98 4.08
N ILE A 113 -4.65 0.93 3.77
CA ILE A 113 -5.69 0.79 4.78
C ILE A 113 -6.41 -0.54 4.57
N LEU A 114 -6.56 -1.31 5.62
CA LEU A 114 -7.07 -2.68 5.58
C LEU A 114 -8.15 -2.85 6.63
N PHE A 115 -9.31 -3.32 6.23
CA PHE A 115 -10.35 -3.80 7.13
C PHE A 115 -10.26 -5.32 7.24
N ASN A 116 -10.03 -5.79 8.48
CA ASN A 116 -10.09 -7.21 8.83
C ASN A 116 -11.45 -7.50 9.46
N SER A 117 -12.32 -8.23 8.75
CA SER A 117 -13.67 -8.53 9.24
C SER A 117 -13.70 -9.62 10.33
N VAL A 118 -12.64 -10.40 10.47
CA VAL A 118 -12.51 -11.42 11.55
C VAL A 118 -12.20 -10.74 12.87
N ALA A 119 -11.22 -9.83 12.87
CA ALA A 119 -10.88 -9.02 14.05
C ALA A 119 -11.90 -7.90 14.32
N GLY A 120 -12.64 -7.45 13.29
CA GLY A 120 -13.52 -6.29 13.37
C GLY A 120 -12.75 -4.97 13.45
N GLU A 121 -11.55 -4.91 12.88
CA GLU A 121 -10.60 -3.80 13.00
C GLU A 121 -10.25 -3.20 11.64
N VAL A 122 -9.94 -1.90 11.65
CA VAL A 122 -9.30 -1.20 10.53
C VAL A 122 -7.85 -0.92 10.90
N TRP A 123 -6.94 -1.33 10.05
CA TRP A 123 -5.50 -1.10 10.18
C TRP A 123 -5.04 -0.11 9.13
N SER A 124 -4.36 0.96 9.55
CA SER A 124 -3.81 1.98 8.66
C SER A 124 -2.29 1.98 8.70
N TYR A 125 -1.68 1.91 7.53
CA TYR A 125 -0.23 1.94 7.33
C TYR A 125 0.09 3.05 6.34
N GLY A 126 0.47 4.22 6.84
CA GLY A 126 0.70 5.43 6.07
C GLY A 126 -0.48 6.40 6.15
N ASP A 127 -0.70 7.19 5.12
CA ASP A 127 -1.60 8.34 5.11
C ASP A 127 -2.95 8.12 4.39
N CYS A 128 -3.31 6.88 4.11
CA CYS A 128 -4.65 6.56 3.66
C CYS A 128 -5.70 6.94 4.71
N GLN A 129 -6.89 7.28 4.26
CA GLN A 129 -7.98 7.74 5.14
C GLN A 129 -9.14 6.75 5.13
N CYS A 130 -9.81 6.62 6.26
CA CYS A 130 -11.09 5.92 6.34
C CYS A 130 -12.11 6.68 7.17
N ARG A 131 -13.38 6.36 6.95
CA ARG A 131 -14.48 6.86 7.77
C ARG A 131 -15.20 5.68 8.41
N ILE A 132 -15.39 5.73 9.72
CA ILE A 132 -16.16 4.75 10.49
C ILE A 132 -17.35 5.50 11.11
N GLY A 133 -18.54 5.25 10.59
CA GLY A 133 -19.71 6.05 10.94
C GLY A 133 -19.53 7.51 10.50
N GLU A 134 -19.57 8.44 11.44
CA GLU A 134 -19.35 9.88 11.18
C GLU A 134 -17.90 10.32 11.43
N GLU A 135 -17.07 9.45 11.99
CA GLU A 135 -15.70 9.76 12.37
C GLU A 135 -14.72 9.51 11.22
N LEU A 136 -13.93 10.54 10.90
CA LEU A 136 -12.86 10.47 9.90
C LEU A 136 -11.54 10.11 10.60
N HIS A 137 -10.92 9.02 10.17
CA HIS A 137 -9.60 8.59 10.62
C HIS A 137 -8.59 8.88 9.51
N CYS A 138 -7.67 9.79 9.78
CA CYS A 138 -6.57 10.16 8.89
C CYS A 138 -5.34 10.56 9.71
N GLU A 139 -4.16 10.30 9.17
CA GLU A 139 -2.93 10.92 9.64
C GLU A 139 -2.67 12.18 8.79
N GLU A 140 -2.70 13.35 9.42
CA GLU A 140 -2.30 14.58 8.75
C GLU A 140 -0.78 14.57 8.53
N LYS A 141 -0.38 14.77 7.28
CA LYS A 141 1.03 15.04 6.99
C LYS A 141 1.37 16.42 7.55
N GLU A 142 2.51 16.52 8.23
CA GLU A 142 3.01 17.81 8.75
C GLU A 142 3.12 18.87 7.64
N VAL A 143 3.43 18.46 6.42
CA VAL A 143 3.46 19.32 5.23
C VAL A 143 2.08 19.88 4.88
N ASP A 144 1.02 19.08 4.96
CA ASP A 144 -0.34 19.52 4.64
C ASP A 144 -0.84 20.53 5.70
N ARG A 145 -0.49 20.31 6.97
CA ARG A 145 -0.74 21.26 8.05
C ARG A 145 -0.03 22.60 7.80
N LEU A 146 1.26 22.56 7.45
CA LEU A 146 2.03 23.77 7.17
C LEU A 146 1.49 24.54 5.96
N LEU A 147 1.02 23.85 4.92
CA LEU A 147 0.42 24.47 3.73
C LEU A 147 -0.96 25.08 4.01
N SER A 148 -1.71 24.54 4.97
CA SER A 148 -3.03 25.07 5.35
C SER A 148 -2.95 26.34 6.21
N GLU A 149 -1.77 26.65 6.78
CA GLU A 149 -1.49 27.84 7.59
C GLU A 149 -0.96 29.03 6.75
N LEU A 150 -0.73 28.85 5.43
CA LEU A 150 -0.30 29.88 4.49
C LEU A 150 -1.48 30.54 3.76
#